data_93a950a4d4053601d986da22efdfe2b5
#
_entry.id   93a950a4d4053601d986da22efdfe2b5
#
_cell.length_a   1.000
_cell.length_b   1.000
_cell.length_c   1.000
_cell.angle_alpha   90.00
_cell.angle_beta   90.00
_cell.angle_gamma   90.00
#
_symmetry.space_group_name_H-M   'P 1'
#
loop_
_entity.id
_entity.type
_entity.pdbx_description
1 polymer ?
#
loop_
_entity_poly.entity_id
_entity_poly.type
_entity_poly.pdbx_seq_one_letter_code
_entity_poly.pdbx_strand_id
1 'polypeptide(L)'
;MSQPSISKSMTFGESGLAALFAVTAFLCVIAAAKALDAPFAFHAALSAVASLAVVFCIINRCYDRPAALPPAEINGRPNYSMGPIKFSSFMAMFWGIAGFLVGLIIASQLAWPALNFDLPWTSFGRLRPLHTSAVIFAFGGNVLLATSFYVVQKSCRVRLAGDLAPWFVVVGYNFFILVAGTGYLLGVTQSKEYAEPEWYADLLLTIVWVTYLLVFLVTIIKRKEPHIFVANWFYLAFIVTIAVLHLGNNPALPVSVFGSKSYVAWGGIQDAMFQWWYGHNAVGFFLTAGFLAIMYYFIPKRAERPIYSYRLSIIHFWALIFLYIWAGPHHLHYTALPDWTQTLGMTFSIMLWMPSWGGMINGLMTLSGAWDKLRTDPVLRMLVVSVAFYGMATFEGPMMSIKVVNSLSHYTDWTIGHVHAGALGWVGFVSFGALYCLVPWVWNRKGLYSLKLVNWHFWIATLGIVLYISAMWVSGILQGLMWRAYTSLGFLEYSFIETVEAMHPFYIIRAAGGGLFLIGSLIMAYNLWMTVRVGEAEVQMPVALQPAE
;
A
#
# COMPACT_ATOMS: atom_id res chain seq x y z
N MET A 1 -16.28 36.56 -22.14
CA MET A 1 -15.63 35.26 -22.42
C MET A 1 -16.68 34.36 -23.03
N SER A 2 -16.53 33.92 -24.31
CA SER A 2 -17.45 32.98 -24.95
C SER A 2 -17.45 31.67 -24.19
N GLN A 3 -18.61 31.10 -23.91
CA GLN A 3 -18.70 29.75 -23.33
C GLN A 3 -17.93 28.78 -24.23
N PRO A 4 -17.12 27.86 -23.65
CA PRO A 4 -16.41 26.87 -24.45
C PRO A 4 -17.43 26.04 -25.24
N SER A 5 -17.19 25.88 -26.54
CA SER A 5 -18.03 25.04 -27.40
C SER A 5 -18.07 23.61 -26.86
N ILE A 6 -19.27 23.04 -26.69
CA ILE A 6 -19.46 21.66 -26.25
C ILE A 6 -19.36 20.75 -27.48
N SER A 7 -18.47 19.75 -27.43
CA SER A 7 -18.42 18.73 -28.48
C SER A 7 -19.60 17.76 -28.34
N LYS A 8 -20.36 17.57 -29.40
CA LYS A 8 -21.48 16.61 -29.44
C LYS A 8 -21.14 15.29 -30.14
N SER A 9 -19.86 15.06 -30.44
CA SER A 9 -19.39 13.84 -31.12
C SER A 9 -18.21 13.23 -30.40
N MET A 10 -18.12 11.89 -30.47
CA MET A 10 -16.96 11.16 -29.96
C MET A 10 -15.73 11.40 -30.83
N THR A 11 -14.57 11.55 -30.23
CA THR A 11 -13.30 11.51 -30.94
C THR A 11 -13.01 10.07 -31.41
N PHE A 12 -12.11 9.91 -32.39
CA PHE A 12 -11.66 8.59 -32.84
C PHE A 12 -11.13 7.73 -31.68
N GLY A 13 -10.35 8.31 -30.76
CA GLY A 13 -9.83 7.61 -29.59
C GLY A 13 -10.93 7.16 -28.60
N GLU A 14 -11.95 8.00 -28.36
CA GLU A 14 -13.09 7.62 -27.52
C GLU A 14 -13.96 6.55 -28.15
N SER A 15 -14.19 6.63 -29.46
CA SER A 15 -14.91 5.59 -30.20
C SER A 15 -14.17 4.25 -30.13
N GLY A 16 -12.84 4.28 -30.31
CA GLY A 16 -11.97 3.10 -30.17
C GLY A 16 -12.02 2.50 -28.78
N LEU A 17 -11.94 3.33 -27.72
CA LEU A 17 -12.06 2.85 -26.34
C LEU A 17 -13.46 2.30 -26.03
N ALA A 18 -14.51 2.98 -26.46
CA ALA A 18 -15.88 2.49 -26.27
C ALA A 18 -16.10 1.14 -26.97
N ALA A 19 -15.59 0.99 -28.21
CA ALA A 19 -15.63 -0.27 -28.94
C ALA A 19 -14.83 -1.37 -28.21
N LEU A 20 -13.61 -1.07 -27.73
CA LEU A 20 -12.80 -2.01 -26.97
C LEU A 20 -13.53 -2.52 -25.72
N PHE A 21 -14.07 -1.61 -24.91
CA PHE A 21 -14.79 -2.00 -23.70
C PHE A 21 -16.13 -2.69 -24.00
N ALA A 22 -16.82 -2.36 -25.10
CA ALA A 22 -18.01 -3.09 -25.54
C ALA A 22 -17.67 -4.53 -25.94
N VAL A 23 -16.59 -4.74 -26.70
CA VAL A 23 -16.09 -6.08 -27.05
C VAL A 23 -15.67 -6.83 -25.79
N THR A 24 -14.95 -6.19 -24.88
CA THR A 24 -14.58 -6.79 -23.59
C THR A 24 -15.80 -7.23 -22.80
N ALA A 25 -16.84 -6.38 -22.70
CA ALA A 25 -18.09 -6.73 -22.04
C ALA A 25 -18.75 -7.96 -22.69
N PHE A 26 -18.83 -8.00 -24.00
CA PHE A 26 -19.39 -9.13 -24.76
C PHE A 26 -18.62 -10.43 -24.50
N LEU A 27 -17.26 -10.39 -24.55
CA LEU A 27 -16.41 -11.54 -24.24
C LEU A 27 -16.57 -12.00 -22.78
N CYS A 28 -16.70 -11.06 -21.85
CA CYS A 28 -16.95 -11.37 -20.45
C CYS A 28 -18.34 -12.02 -20.22
N VAL A 29 -19.37 -11.62 -20.96
CA VAL A 29 -20.69 -12.29 -20.92
C VAL A 29 -20.57 -13.73 -21.43
N ILE A 30 -19.85 -13.97 -22.53
CA ILE A 30 -19.59 -15.33 -23.02
C ILE A 30 -18.81 -16.13 -21.98
N ALA A 31 -17.78 -15.54 -21.38
CA ALA A 31 -16.97 -16.18 -20.34
C ALA A 31 -17.81 -16.54 -19.12
N ALA A 32 -18.71 -15.67 -18.66
CA ALA A 32 -19.64 -15.95 -17.59
C ALA A 32 -20.60 -17.11 -17.92
N ALA A 33 -21.14 -17.13 -19.15
CA ALA A 33 -22.06 -18.18 -19.61
C ALA A 33 -21.37 -19.54 -19.81
N LYS A 34 -20.07 -19.56 -20.06
CA LYS A 34 -19.25 -20.78 -20.25
C LYS A 34 -18.42 -21.15 -19.03
N ALA A 35 -18.55 -20.41 -17.94
CA ALA A 35 -17.75 -20.60 -16.74
C ALA A 35 -17.86 -22.02 -16.17
N LEU A 36 -16.72 -22.58 -15.77
CA LEU A 36 -16.61 -23.91 -15.17
C LEU A 36 -16.82 -23.88 -13.65
N ASP A 37 -16.76 -22.69 -13.04
CA ASP A 37 -17.02 -22.49 -11.62
C ASP A 37 -17.76 -21.16 -11.37
N ALA A 38 -18.51 -21.11 -10.27
CA ALA A 38 -19.34 -19.98 -9.92
C ALA A 38 -18.54 -18.70 -9.60
N PRO A 39 -17.38 -18.74 -8.90
CA PRO A 39 -16.55 -17.58 -8.69
C PRO A 39 -16.06 -16.92 -10.00
N PHE A 40 -15.63 -17.72 -10.97
CA PHE A 40 -15.22 -17.20 -12.27
C PHE A 40 -16.40 -16.57 -13.02
N ALA A 41 -17.59 -17.22 -12.99
CA ALA A 41 -18.81 -16.65 -13.56
C ALA A 41 -19.14 -15.28 -12.94
N PHE A 42 -19.03 -15.17 -11.62
CA PHE A 42 -19.23 -13.91 -10.89
C PHE A 42 -18.24 -12.83 -11.33
N HIS A 43 -16.95 -13.13 -11.39
CA HIS A 43 -15.93 -12.16 -11.78
C HIS A 43 -16.03 -11.76 -13.26
N ALA A 44 -16.39 -12.70 -14.14
CA ALA A 44 -16.64 -12.39 -15.54
C ALA A 44 -17.87 -11.48 -15.70
N ALA A 45 -18.96 -11.76 -14.99
CA ALA A 45 -20.15 -10.90 -14.97
C ALA A 45 -19.84 -9.50 -14.41
N LEU A 46 -19.09 -9.41 -13.31
CA LEU A 46 -18.62 -8.16 -12.72
C LEU A 46 -17.79 -7.35 -13.73
N SER A 47 -16.88 -8.02 -14.46
CA SER A 47 -16.04 -7.39 -15.50
C SER A 47 -16.88 -6.91 -16.69
N ALA A 48 -17.93 -7.64 -17.06
CA ALA A 48 -18.86 -7.21 -18.09
C ALA A 48 -19.60 -5.93 -17.67
N VAL A 49 -20.15 -5.89 -16.45
CA VAL A 49 -20.82 -4.70 -15.90
C VAL A 49 -19.88 -3.51 -15.81
N ALA A 50 -18.66 -3.71 -15.31
CA ALA A 50 -17.66 -2.65 -15.23
C ALA A 50 -17.29 -2.10 -16.62
N SER A 51 -17.12 -2.97 -17.61
CA SER A 51 -16.85 -2.57 -18.99
C SER A 51 -18.00 -1.79 -19.62
N LEU A 52 -19.24 -2.22 -19.40
CA LEU A 52 -20.43 -1.48 -19.84
C LEU A 52 -20.55 -0.11 -19.15
N ALA A 53 -20.23 -0.03 -17.86
CA ALA A 53 -20.20 1.24 -17.15
C ALA A 53 -19.16 2.20 -17.75
N VAL A 54 -17.98 1.72 -18.15
CA VAL A 54 -16.99 2.54 -18.86
C VAL A 54 -17.52 3.02 -20.19
N VAL A 55 -18.16 2.15 -20.99
CA VAL A 55 -18.80 2.54 -22.26
C VAL A 55 -19.85 3.64 -22.03
N PHE A 56 -20.71 3.44 -21.04
CA PHE A 56 -21.73 4.43 -20.66
C PHE A 56 -21.09 5.77 -20.26
N CYS A 57 -20.05 5.74 -19.43
CA CYS A 57 -19.34 6.95 -19.02
C CYS A 57 -18.70 7.68 -20.21
N ILE A 58 -18.11 6.96 -21.16
CA ILE A 58 -17.52 7.55 -22.38
C ILE A 58 -18.62 8.23 -23.20
N ILE A 59 -19.73 7.54 -23.44
CA ILE A 59 -20.87 8.06 -24.22
C ILE A 59 -21.47 9.29 -23.53
N ASN A 60 -21.76 9.19 -22.22
CA ASN A 60 -22.36 10.28 -21.45
C ASN A 60 -21.47 11.52 -21.42
N ARG A 61 -20.17 11.33 -21.25
CA ARG A 61 -19.18 12.41 -21.26
C ARG A 61 -19.15 13.18 -22.58
N CYS A 62 -19.48 12.54 -23.70
CA CYS A 62 -19.49 13.22 -25.02
C CYS A 62 -20.51 14.35 -25.11
N TYR A 63 -21.58 14.32 -24.32
CA TYR A 63 -22.64 15.33 -24.35
C TYR A 63 -22.32 16.59 -23.53
N ASP A 64 -21.47 16.49 -22.50
CA ASP A 64 -21.25 17.56 -21.51
C ASP A 64 -19.78 18.02 -21.40
N ARG A 65 -18.88 17.54 -22.25
CA ARG A 65 -17.47 17.89 -22.14
C ARG A 65 -17.09 19.16 -22.90
N PRO A 66 -16.09 19.94 -22.44
CA PRO A 66 -15.43 20.94 -23.25
C PRO A 66 -14.81 20.29 -24.50
N ALA A 67 -14.90 20.97 -25.66
CA ALA A 67 -14.35 20.47 -26.92
C ALA A 67 -12.82 20.29 -26.89
N ALA A 68 -12.12 21.03 -26.03
CA ALA A 68 -10.68 20.94 -25.85
C ALA A 68 -10.31 20.25 -24.53
N LEU A 69 -9.24 19.46 -24.57
CA LEU A 69 -8.62 18.92 -23.34
C LEU A 69 -8.14 20.07 -22.44
N PRO A 70 -8.12 19.87 -21.13
CA PRO A 70 -7.58 20.88 -20.21
C PRO A 70 -6.15 21.25 -20.62
N PRO A 71 -5.82 22.56 -20.75
CA PRO A 71 -4.47 22.96 -21.13
C PRO A 71 -3.45 22.49 -20.11
N ALA A 72 -2.25 22.18 -20.57
CA ALA A 72 -1.16 21.77 -19.68
C ALA A 72 -0.72 22.88 -18.74
N GLU A 73 -0.92 24.13 -19.16
CA GLU A 73 -0.60 25.33 -18.39
C GLU A 73 -1.73 26.37 -18.47
N ILE A 74 -1.87 27.14 -17.39
CA ILE A 74 -2.76 28.30 -17.31
C ILE A 74 -1.91 29.46 -16.81
N ASN A 75 -1.86 30.54 -17.60
CA ASN A 75 -1.06 31.76 -17.28
C ASN A 75 0.42 31.45 -16.94
N GLY A 76 1.05 30.54 -17.70
CA GLY A 76 2.45 30.14 -17.51
C GLY A 76 2.73 29.23 -16.31
N ARG A 77 1.68 28.75 -15.60
CA ARG A 77 1.81 27.80 -14.50
C ARG A 77 1.22 26.44 -14.87
N PRO A 78 1.79 25.36 -14.34
CA PRO A 78 1.26 24.02 -14.60
C PRO A 78 -0.18 23.85 -14.10
N ASN A 79 -1.05 23.37 -14.98
CA ASN A 79 -2.42 23.02 -14.63
C ASN A 79 -2.46 21.57 -14.12
N TYR A 80 -2.17 21.38 -12.84
CA TYR A 80 -2.03 20.05 -12.23
C TYR A 80 -3.33 19.23 -12.29
N SER A 81 -3.19 17.93 -12.57
CA SER A 81 -4.30 16.97 -12.62
C SER A 81 -4.62 16.47 -11.21
N MET A 82 -5.63 17.05 -10.55
CA MET A 82 -5.98 16.71 -9.16
C MET A 82 -7.08 15.64 -9.04
N GLY A 83 -7.82 15.35 -10.11
CA GLY A 83 -8.93 14.39 -10.09
C GLY A 83 -8.52 12.98 -9.63
N PRO A 84 -7.55 12.32 -10.28
CA PRO A 84 -7.06 11.00 -9.87
C PRO A 84 -6.54 10.96 -8.43
N ILE A 85 -5.91 12.07 -7.98
CA ILE A 85 -5.38 12.19 -6.62
C ILE A 85 -6.52 12.23 -5.59
N LYS A 86 -7.58 13.01 -5.87
CA LYS A 86 -8.79 13.07 -5.04
C LYS A 86 -9.43 11.69 -4.91
N PHE A 87 -9.60 11.00 -6.04
CA PHE A 87 -10.18 9.67 -6.08
C PHE A 87 -9.36 8.67 -5.25
N SER A 88 -8.04 8.60 -5.46
CA SER A 88 -7.18 7.71 -4.69
C SER A 88 -7.13 8.05 -3.20
N SER A 89 -7.17 9.34 -2.83
CA SER A 89 -7.24 9.74 -1.41
C SER A 89 -8.54 9.27 -0.75
N PHE A 90 -9.67 9.35 -1.46
CA PHE A 90 -10.94 8.82 -0.97
C PHE A 90 -10.89 7.28 -0.84
N MET A 91 -10.41 6.59 -1.88
CA MET A 91 -10.30 5.13 -1.87
C MET A 91 -9.31 4.62 -0.81
N ALA A 92 -8.23 5.37 -0.54
CA ALA A 92 -7.33 5.05 0.56
C ALA A 92 -8.06 5.01 1.91
N MET A 93 -8.86 6.03 2.23
CA MET A 93 -9.63 6.04 3.47
C MET A 93 -10.69 4.95 3.53
N PHE A 94 -11.38 4.70 2.41
CA PHE A 94 -12.40 3.64 2.32
C PHE A 94 -11.79 2.26 2.60
N TRP A 95 -10.74 1.91 1.86
CA TRP A 95 -10.07 0.61 2.02
C TRP A 95 -9.31 0.50 3.35
N GLY A 96 -8.77 1.61 3.86
CA GLY A 96 -8.13 1.64 5.17
C GLY A 96 -9.11 1.21 6.27
N ILE A 97 -10.29 1.85 6.33
CA ILE A 97 -11.31 1.49 7.32
C ILE A 97 -11.77 0.03 7.13
N ALA A 98 -12.06 -0.38 5.88
CA ALA A 98 -12.49 -1.75 5.59
C ALA A 98 -11.40 -2.77 6.00
N GLY A 99 -10.14 -2.52 5.63
CA GLY A 99 -9.03 -3.40 5.96
C GLY A 99 -8.73 -3.49 7.46
N PHE A 100 -8.77 -2.35 8.17
CA PHE A 100 -8.57 -2.34 9.64
C PHE A 100 -9.73 -3.02 10.37
N LEU A 101 -10.97 -2.86 9.88
CA LEU A 101 -12.13 -3.57 10.42
C LEU A 101 -11.99 -5.09 10.27
N VAL A 102 -11.64 -5.57 9.06
CA VAL A 102 -11.38 -7.00 8.85
C VAL A 102 -10.23 -7.48 9.73
N GLY A 103 -9.18 -6.68 9.91
CA GLY A 103 -8.09 -6.97 10.83
C GLY A 103 -8.54 -7.13 12.28
N LEU A 104 -9.44 -6.26 12.75
CA LEU A 104 -10.03 -6.38 14.09
C LEU A 104 -10.88 -7.65 14.21
N ILE A 105 -11.66 -7.99 13.18
CA ILE A 105 -12.47 -9.21 13.17
C ILE A 105 -11.56 -10.44 13.30
N ILE A 106 -10.53 -10.58 12.48
CA ILE A 106 -9.64 -11.76 12.55
C ILE A 106 -8.84 -11.81 13.86
N ALA A 107 -8.44 -10.67 14.42
CA ALA A 107 -7.81 -10.62 15.72
C ALA A 107 -8.78 -11.09 16.83
N SER A 108 -10.05 -10.71 16.72
CA SER A 108 -11.11 -11.13 17.63
C SER A 108 -11.44 -12.62 17.48
N GLN A 109 -11.38 -13.17 16.28
CA GLN A 109 -11.59 -14.62 16.03
C GLN A 109 -10.54 -15.50 16.72
N LEU A 110 -9.31 -15.01 16.90
CA LEU A 110 -8.28 -15.72 17.64
C LEU A 110 -8.57 -15.77 19.15
N ALA A 111 -9.17 -14.70 19.69
CA ALA A 111 -9.58 -14.64 21.10
C ALA A 111 -10.93 -15.35 21.35
N TRP A 112 -11.85 -15.26 20.39
CA TRP A 112 -13.21 -15.80 20.47
C TRP A 112 -13.56 -16.53 19.17
N PRO A 113 -13.25 -17.84 19.03
CA PRO A 113 -13.46 -18.61 17.81
C PRO A 113 -14.91 -18.64 17.29
N ALA A 114 -15.90 -18.45 18.16
CA ALA A 114 -17.31 -18.36 17.79
C ALA A 114 -17.59 -17.22 16.76
N LEU A 115 -16.72 -16.21 16.68
CA LEU A 115 -16.81 -15.13 15.68
C LEU A 115 -16.46 -15.56 14.24
N ASN A 116 -16.13 -16.83 14.00
CA ASN A 116 -16.11 -17.42 12.65
C ASN A 116 -17.52 -17.68 12.10
N PHE A 117 -18.55 -17.74 12.96
CA PHE A 117 -19.95 -17.93 12.61
C PHE A 117 -20.25 -19.17 11.77
N ASP A 118 -19.30 -20.10 11.63
CA ASP A 118 -19.36 -21.32 10.78
C ASP A 118 -19.77 -21.07 9.31
N LEU A 119 -19.52 -19.85 8.82
CA LEU A 119 -19.78 -19.48 7.43
C LEU A 119 -18.46 -19.49 6.64
N PRO A 120 -18.43 -20.08 5.43
CA PRO A 120 -17.19 -20.17 4.65
C PRO A 120 -16.51 -18.81 4.41
N TRP A 121 -17.26 -17.75 4.10
CA TRP A 121 -16.74 -16.43 3.79
C TRP A 121 -16.31 -15.61 5.01
N THR A 122 -16.67 -16.00 6.23
CA THR A 122 -16.23 -15.36 7.48
C THR A 122 -15.12 -16.10 8.19
N SER A 123 -14.69 -17.26 7.68
CA SER A 123 -13.61 -18.03 8.28
C SER A 123 -12.31 -17.22 8.32
N PHE A 124 -11.53 -17.40 9.39
CA PHE A 124 -10.22 -16.75 9.56
C PHE A 124 -9.32 -16.94 8.32
N GLY A 125 -9.30 -18.14 7.75
CA GLY A 125 -8.48 -18.47 6.57
C GLY A 125 -8.83 -17.69 5.31
N ARG A 126 -10.08 -17.22 5.16
CA ARG A 126 -10.48 -16.34 4.05
C ARG A 126 -10.36 -14.86 4.38
N LEU A 127 -10.63 -14.47 5.61
CA LEU A 127 -10.52 -13.07 6.03
C LEU A 127 -9.08 -12.62 6.20
N ARG A 128 -8.15 -13.53 6.57
CA ARG A 128 -6.73 -13.16 6.77
C ARG A 128 -6.08 -12.62 5.49
N PRO A 129 -6.10 -13.30 4.33
CA PRO A 129 -5.56 -12.74 3.09
C PRO A 129 -6.34 -11.49 2.62
N LEU A 130 -7.65 -11.44 2.85
CA LEU A 130 -8.44 -10.25 2.58
C LEU A 130 -7.94 -9.04 3.39
N HIS A 131 -7.72 -9.22 4.70
CA HIS A 131 -7.13 -8.17 5.55
C HIS A 131 -5.79 -7.71 5.01
N THR A 132 -4.88 -8.64 4.76
CA THR A 132 -3.51 -8.34 4.32
C THR A 132 -3.51 -7.54 3.01
N SER A 133 -4.26 -8.00 2.01
CA SER A 133 -4.36 -7.31 0.73
C SER A 133 -5.08 -5.95 0.84
N ALA A 134 -6.11 -5.85 1.70
CA ALA A 134 -6.83 -4.60 1.90
C ALA A 134 -5.95 -3.51 2.54
N VAL A 135 -5.12 -3.85 3.54
CA VAL A 135 -4.28 -2.84 4.20
C VAL A 135 -3.01 -2.54 3.42
N ILE A 136 -2.37 -3.52 2.79
CA ILE A 136 -1.15 -3.30 2.02
C ILE A 136 -1.47 -2.67 0.67
N PHE A 137 -2.22 -3.40 -0.17
CA PHE A 137 -2.43 -2.99 -1.55
C PHE A 137 -3.60 -2.02 -1.71
N ALA A 138 -4.74 -2.25 -1.06
CA ALA A 138 -5.86 -1.36 -1.25
C ALA A 138 -5.66 -0.02 -0.53
N PHE A 139 -5.39 0.00 0.77
CA PHE A 139 -5.09 1.23 1.51
C PHE A 139 -3.75 1.83 1.08
N GLY A 140 -2.65 1.10 1.31
CA GLY A 140 -1.29 1.58 1.03
C GLY A 140 -1.08 1.91 -0.45
N GLY A 141 -1.60 1.09 -1.38
CA GLY A 141 -1.49 1.35 -2.81
C GLY A 141 -2.22 2.61 -3.25
N ASN A 142 -3.43 2.88 -2.73
CA ASN A 142 -4.14 4.14 -3.02
C ASN A 142 -3.43 5.36 -2.41
N VAL A 143 -2.80 5.23 -1.23
CA VAL A 143 -1.93 6.29 -0.67
C VAL A 143 -0.75 6.57 -1.59
N LEU A 144 -0.08 5.52 -2.08
CA LEU A 144 1.05 5.65 -3.00
C LEU A 144 0.64 6.27 -4.34
N LEU A 145 -0.51 5.86 -4.91
CA LEU A 145 -1.05 6.48 -6.13
C LEU A 145 -1.36 7.97 -5.92
N ALA A 146 -2.03 8.32 -4.83
CA ALA A 146 -2.36 9.71 -4.53
C ALA A 146 -1.11 10.57 -4.35
N THR A 147 -0.18 10.10 -3.53
CA THR A 147 1.03 10.86 -3.18
C THR A 147 2.03 10.92 -4.33
N SER A 148 2.26 9.82 -5.07
CA SER A 148 3.18 9.81 -6.20
C SER A 148 2.71 10.71 -7.34
N PHE A 149 1.42 10.67 -7.69
CA PHE A 149 0.84 11.55 -8.70
C PHE A 149 0.88 13.02 -8.28
N TYR A 150 0.73 13.31 -6.99
CA TYR A 150 0.89 14.67 -6.49
C TYR A 150 2.35 15.12 -6.54
N VAL A 151 3.25 14.33 -5.95
CA VAL A 151 4.67 14.68 -5.79
C VAL A 151 5.36 14.82 -7.14
N VAL A 152 5.14 13.90 -8.09
CA VAL A 152 5.80 13.96 -9.41
C VAL A 152 5.40 15.21 -10.19
N GLN A 153 4.11 15.61 -10.15
CA GLN A 153 3.66 16.84 -10.80
C GLN A 153 4.31 18.09 -10.17
N LYS A 154 4.29 18.15 -8.85
CA LYS A 154 4.80 19.30 -8.10
C LYS A 154 6.31 19.46 -8.22
N SER A 155 7.07 18.37 -8.03
CA SER A 155 8.53 18.39 -8.10
C SER A 155 9.08 18.50 -9.53
N CYS A 156 8.33 18.07 -10.54
CA CYS A 156 8.69 18.24 -11.95
C CYS A 156 8.14 19.52 -12.58
N ARG A 157 7.26 20.25 -11.89
CA ARG A 157 6.54 21.46 -12.38
C ARG A 157 5.85 21.23 -13.72
N VAL A 158 5.16 20.10 -13.86
CA VAL A 158 4.40 19.74 -15.08
C VAL A 158 3.09 19.07 -14.71
N ARG A 159 2.09 19.17 -15.58
CA ARG A 159 0.87 18.39 -15.49
C ARG A 159 1.17 16.91 -15.66
N LEU A 160 0.45 16.05 -14.95
CA LEU A 160 0.53 14.60 -15.08
C LEU A 160 0.30 14.18 -16.54
N ALA A 161 1.12 13.26 -17.03
CA ALA A 161 1.08 12.83 -18.41
C ALA A 161 -0.20 12.04 -18.73
N GLY A 162 -0.89 12.45 -19.78
CA GLY A 162 -2.14 11.85 -20.24
C GLY A 162 -3.35 12.19 -19.34
N ASP A 163 -4.49 12.52 -19.97
CA ASP A 163 -5.68 12.87 -19.19
C ASP A 163 -6.51 11.64 -18.79
N LEU A 164 -6.57 10.61 -19.64
CA LEU A 164 -7.31 9.38 -19.38
C LEU A 164 -6.48 8.31 -18.67
N ALA A 165 -5.18 8.21 -19.00
CA ALA A 165 -4.31 7.17 -18.43
C ALA A 165 -4.21 7.21 -16.90
N PRO A 166 -4.05 8.37 -16.21
CA PRO A 166 -4.09 8.42 -14.76
C PRO A 166 -5.43 7.97 -14.16
N TRP A 167 -6.56 8.25 -14.83
CA TRP A 167 -7.87 7.75 -14.40
C TRP A 167 -7.98 6.24 -14.60
N PHE A 168 -7.48 5.72 -15.72
CA PHE A 168 -7.42 4.27 -15.93
C PHE A 168 -6.62 3.58 -14.82
N VAL A 169 -5.47 4.14 -14.44
CA VAL A 169 -4.65 3.59 -13.35
C VAL A 169 -5.44 3.51 -12.06
N VAL A 170 -6.03 4.62 -11.60
CA VAL A 170 -6.68 4.64 -10.28
C VAL A 170 -7.98 3.84 -10.25
N VAL A 171 -8.77 3.86 -11.31
CA VAL A 171 -10.04 3.10 -11.40
C VAL A 171 -9.74 1.62 -11.62
N GLY A 172 -8.84 1.28 -12.56
CA GLY A 172 -8.46 -0.10 -12.85
C GLY A 172 -7.81 -0.77 -11.66
N TYR A 173 -6.97 -0.05 -10.91
CA TYR A 173 -6.38 -0.57 -9.68
C TYR A 173 -7.43 -0.91 -8.63
N ASN A 174 -8.40 -0.04 -8.40
CA ASN A 174 -9.48 -0.31 -7.45
C ASN A 174 -10.44 -1.41 -7.94
N PHE A 175 -10.62 -1.55 -9.24
CA PHE A 175 -11.35 -2.69 -9.80
C PHE A 175 -10.60 -4.01 -9.59
N PHE A 176 -9.27 -4.04 -9.80
CA PHE A 176 -8.44 -5.18 -9.43
C PHE A 176 -8.61 -5.57 -7.95
N ILE A 177 -8.57 -4.59 -7.03
CA ILE A 177 -8.78 -4.84 -5.60
C ILE A 177 -10.14 -5.46 -5.32
N LEU A 178 -11.19 -5.01 -6.00
CA LEU A 178 -12.53 -5.57 -5.84
C LEU A 178 -12.60 -7.03 -6.31
N VAL A 179 -11.99 -7.36 -7.46
CA VAL A 179 -11.92 -8.73 -7.98
C VAL A 179 -11.11 -9.62 -7.03
N ALA A 180 -9.94 -9.17 -6.58
CA ALA A 180 -9.11 -9.92 -5.64
C ALA A 180 -9.83 -10.16 -4.31
N GLY A 181 -10.38 -9.12 -3.69
CA GLY A 181 -11.06 -9.21 -2.40
C GLY A 181 -12.31 -10.11 -2.43
N THR A 182 -13.12 -10.01 -3.47
CA THR A 182 -14.26 -10.92 -3.65
C THR A 182 -13.80 -12.36 -3.95
N GLY A 183 -12.68 -12.53 -4.65
CA GLY A 183 -12.06 -13.84 -4.86
C GLY A 183 -11.71 -14.53 -3.54
N TYR A 184 -11.11 -13.81 -2.58
CA TYR A 184 -10.79 -14.38 -1.27
C TYR A 184 -12.04 -14.86 -0.52
N LEU A 185 -13.10 -14.07 -0.51
CA LEU A 185 -14.36 -14.45 0.12
C LEU A 185 -15.01 -15.66 -0.56
N LEU A 186 -14.91 -15.75 -1.88
CA LEU A 186 -15.43 -16.88 -2.66
C LEU A 186 -14.51 -18.13 -2.60
N GLY A 187 -13.31 -18.00 -2.00
CA GLY A 187 -12.35 -19.09 -1.88
C GLY A 187 -11.53 -19.35 -3.14
N VAL A 188 -11.41 -18.36 -4.01
CA VAL A 188 -10.59 -18.41 -5.24
C VAL A 188 -9.31 -17.65 -4.99
N THR A 189 -8.25 -18.38 -4.67
CA THR A 189 -6.92 -17.83 -4.36
C THR A 189 -5.82 -18.78 -4.79
N GLN A 190 -4.65 -18.22 -5.13
CA GLN A 190 -3.39 -18.94 -5.20
C GLN A 190 -2.78 -19.06 -3.79
N SER A 191 -1.92 -20.06 -3.59
CA SER A 191 -1.21 -20.26 -2.31
C SER A 191 0.07 -19.44 -2.24
N LYS A 192 0.02 -18.16 -2.62
CA LYS A 192 1.18 -17.25 -2.61
C LYS A 192 0.88 -16.05 -1.72
N GLU A 193 1.62 -15.90 -0.64
CA GLU A 193 1.44 -14.80 0.30
C GLU A 193 1.73 -13.44 -0.38
N TYR A 194 0.83 -12.46 -0.21
CA TYR A 194 0.81 -11.16 -0.90
C TYR A 194 0.58 -11.24 -2.42
N ALA A 195 0.34 -12.41 -2.98
CA ALA A 195 0.11 -12.66 -4.40
C ALA A 195 -0.98 -13.72 -4.59
N GLU A 196 -1.99 -13.68 -3.73
CA GLU A 196 -3.09 -14.64 -3.69
C GLU A 196 -4.08 -14.54 -4.86
N PRO A 197 -4.26 -13.40 -5.59
CA PRO A 197 -5.21 -13.32 -6.69
C PRO A 197 -4.92 -14.32 -7.80
N GLU A 198 -5.98 -14.81 -8.46
CA GLU A 198 -5.87 -15.76 -9.57
C GLU A 198 -5.44 -15.07 -10.89
N TRP A 199 -4.99 -15.86 -11.82
CA TRP A 199 -4.34 -15.48 -13.07
C TRP A 199 -5.00 -14.32 -13.84
N TYR A 200 -6.33 -14.27 -13.91
CA TYR A 200 -7.04 -13.21 -14.65
C TYR A 200 -7.01 -11.86 -13.92
N ALA A 201 -6.98 -11.89 -12.59
CA ALA A 201 -6.79 -10.68 -11.79
C ALA A 201 -5.34 -10.15 -11.93
N ASP A 202 -4.35 -11.06 -11.99
CA ASP A 202 -2.94 -10.71 -12.21
C ASP A 202 -2.71 -10.08 -13.58
N LEU A 203 -3.40 -10.55 -14.63
CA LEU A 203 -3.35 -9.92 -15.96
C LEU A 203 -3.89 -8.49 -15.92
N LEU A 204 -5.01 -8.26 -15.23
CA LEU A 204 -5.57 -6.92 -15.06
C LEU A 204 -4.60 -6.00 -14.32
N LEU A 205 -4.02 -6.47 -13.22
CA LEU A 205 -3.03 -5.71 -12.45
C LEU A 205 -1.81 -5.36 -13.30
N THR A 206 -1.32 -6.30 -14.11
CA THR A 206 -0.19 -6.07 -15.01
C THR A 206 -0.43 -4.89 -15.95
N ILE A 207 -1.60 -4.83 -16.59
CA ILE A 207 -1.95 -3.74 -17.51
C ILE A 207 -2.03 -2.40 -16.77
N VAL A 208 -2.66 -2.39 -15.61
CA VAL A 208 -2.76 -1.19 -14.76
C VAL A 208 -1.37 -0.72 -14.34
N TRP A 209 -0.49 -1.63 -13.93
CA TRP A 209 0.83 -1.30 -13.43
C TRP A 209 1.77 -0.77 -14.52
N VAL A 210 1.74 -1.37 -15.72
CA VAL A 210 2.48 -0.86 -16.87
C VAL A 210 2.00 0.55 -17.25
N THR A 211 0.69 0.77 -17.24
CA THR A 211 0.13 2.11 -17.49
C THR A 211 0.59 3.12 -16.42
N TYR A 212 0.64 2.72 -15.15
CA TYR A 212 1.15 3.56 -14.07
C TYR A 212 2.61 3.95 -14.29
N LEU A 213 3.46 2.98 -14.65
CA LEU A 213 4.86 3.23 -15.00
C LEU A 213 4.99 4.24 -16.14
N LEU A 214 4.22 4.06 -17.21
CA LEU A 214 4.26 4.98 -18.36
C LEU A 214 3.83 6.40 -17.98
N VAL A 215 2.74 6.56 -17.22
CA VAL A 215 2.29 7.87 -16.74
C VAL A 215 3.37 8.56 -15.92
N PHE A 216 3.99 7.83 -15.01
CA PHE A 216 5.02 8.37 -14.12
C PHE A 216 6.30 8.75 -14.89
N LEU A 217 6.82 7.85 -15.74
CA LEU A 217 8.00 8.09 -16.56
C LEU A 217 7.83 9.26 -17.53
N VAL A 218 6.71 9.33 -18.27
CA VAL A 218 6.47 10.41 -19.21
C VAL A 218 6.33 11.75 -18.48
N THR A 219 5.77 11.75 -17.26
CA THR A 219 5.73 12.97 -16.43
C THR A 219 7.14 13.44 -16.05
N ILE A 220 8.03 12.51 -15.65
CA ILE A 220 9.43 12.84 -15.36
C ILE A 220 10.18 13.32 -16.62
N ILE A 221 9.96 12.69 -17.77
CA ILE A 221 10.60 13.08 -19.04
C ILE A 221 10.24 14.53 -19.41
N LYS A 222 8.98 14.91 -19.19
CA LYS A 222 8.47 16.26 -19.47
C LYS A 222 8.83 17.31 -18.40
N ARG A 223 9.59 16.96 -17.36
CA ARG A 223 9.92 17.86 -16.26
C ARG A 223 10.54 19.17 -16.73
N LYS A 224 10.22 20.24 -16.05
CA LYS A 224 10.83 21.57 -16.24
C LYS A 224 11.98 21.84 -15.27
N GLU A 225 12.14 21.02 -14.25
CA GLU A 225 13.25 21.07 -13.31
C GLU A 225 14.47 20.29 -13.88
N PRO A 226 15.70 20.82 -13.72
CA PRO A 226 16.91 20.17 -14.25
C PRO A 226 17.20 18.84 -13.55
N HIS A 227 16.86 18.72 -12.27
CA HIS A 227 17.17 17.54 -11.45
C HIS A 227 15.89 16.77 -11.09
N ILE A 228 16.02 15.44 -10.96
CA ILE A 228 14.95 14.60 -10.43
C ILE A 228 15.11 14.55 -8.91
N PHE A 229 14.08 15.01 -8.19
CA PHE A 229 14.07 15.03 -6.73
C PHE A 229 14.07 13.60 -6.15
N VAL A 230 14.77 13.37 -5.05
CA VAL A 230 14.99 12.03 -4.47
C VAL A 230 13.70 11.26 -4.20
N ALA A 231 12.61 11.92 -3.82
CA ALA A 231 11.32 11.25 -3.64
C ALA A 231 10.85 10.55 -4.93
N ASN A 232 11.08 11.16 -6.10
CA ASN A 232 10.74 10.54 -7.39
C ASN A 232 11.63 9.32 -7.71
N TRP A 233 12.87 9.28 -7.21
CA TRP A 233 13.72 8.09 -7.34
C TRP A 233 13.11 6.91 -6.58
N PHE A 234 12.68 7.14 -5.34
CA PHE A 234 12.04 6.13 -4.52
C PHE A 234 10.70 5.65 -5.11
N TYR A 235 9.86 6.57 -5.63
CA TYR A 235 8.64 6.18 -6.34
C TYR A 235 8.95 5.37 -7.60
N LEU A 236 9.93 5.78 -8.39
CA LEU A 236 10.30 5.06 -9.61
C LEU A 236 10.84 3.66 -9.29
N ALA A 237 11.70 3.53 -8.28
CA ALA A 237 12.22 2.25 -7.83
C ALA A 237 11.08 1.32 -7.37
N PHE A 238 10.13 1.85 -6.60
CA PHE A 238 8.92 1.13 -6.21
C PHE A 238 8.11 0.66 -7.42
N ILE A 239 7.79 1.55 -8.35
CA ILE A 239 6.93 1.24 -9.50
C ILE A 239 7.58 0.17 -10.40
N VAL A 240 8.87 0.32 -10.71
CA VAL A 240 9.61 -0.63 -11.57
C VAL A 240 9.75 -1.97 -10.87
N THR A 241 10.17 -1.98 -9.60
CA THR A 241 10.45 -3.23 -8.91
C THR A 241 9.19 -4.06 -8.69
N ILE A 242 8.08 -3.44 -8.30
CA ILE A 242 6.82 -4.20 -8.10
C ILE A 242 6.34 -4.80 -9.42
N ALA A 243 6.48 -4.11 -10.55
CA ALA A 243 6.16 -4.69 -11.86
C ALA A 243 7.01 -5.95 -12.14
N VAL A 244 8.33 -5.88 -11.91
CA VAL A 244 9.25 -7.00 -12.13
C VAL A 244 8.96 -8.15 -11.18
N LEU A 245 8.71 -7.86 -9.90
CA LEU A 245 8.36 -8.85 -8.89
C LEU A 245 7.06 -9.59 -9.23
N HIS A 246 6.03 -8.84 -9.62
CA HIS A 246 4.74 -9.40 -10.00
C HIS A 246 4.88 -10.32 -11.22
N LEU A 247 5.55 -9.87 -12.26
CA LEU A 247 5.78 -10.66 -13.48
C LEU A 247 6.67 -11.91 -13.21
N GLY A 248 7.60 -11.85 -12.27
CA GLY A 248 8.46 -12.97 -11.92
C GLY A 248 7.78 -14.02 -11.02
N ASN A 249 6.98 -13.57 -10.05
CA ASN A 249 6.37 -14.45 -9.05
C ASN A 249 5.05 -15.09 -9.49
N ASN A 250 4.21 -14.35 -10.23
CA ASN A 250 2.83 -14.73 -10.51
C ASN A 250 2.57 -15.46 -11.86
N PRO A 251 3.57 -15.88 -12.67
CA PRO A 251 3.26 -16.68 -13.85
C PRO A 251 2.48 -17.92 -13.48
N ALA A 252 1.31 -18.09 -14.06
CA ALA A 252 0.41 -19.20 -13.81
C ALA A 252 -0.19 -19.70 -15.12
N LEU A 253 -0.41 -21.01 -15.18
CA LEU A 253 -1.04 -21.69 -16.31
C LEU A 253 -2.48 -22.02 -15.94
N PRO A 254 -3.49 -21.35 -16.52
CA PRO A 254 -4.88 -21.67 -16.24
C PRO A 254 -5.22 -23.09 -16.73
N VAL A 255 -5.97 -23.83 -15.93
CA VAL A 255 -6.51 -25.12 -16.33
C VAL A 255 -7.47 -24.97 -17.51
N SER A 256 -8.22 -23.88 -17.49
CA SER A 256 -9.12 -23.46 -18.56
C SER A 256 -9.24 -21.93 -18.56
N VAL A 257 -9.39 -21.34 -19.73
CA VAL A 257 -9.69 -19.91 -19.89
C VAL A 257 -11.12 -19.53 -19.44
N PHE A 258 -11.93 -20.52 -19.10
CA PHE A 258 -13.29 -20.36 -18.57
C PHE A 258 -13.41 -20.76 -17.09
N GLY A 259 -12.29 -20.86 -16.37
CA GLY A 259 -12.27 -21.24 -14.96
C GLY A 259 -11.27 -20.44 -14.15
N SER A 260 -11.51 -20.41 -12.84
CA SER A 260 -10.65 -19.69 -11.92
C SER A 260 -9.32 -20.41 -11.66
N LYS A 261 -9.31 -21.75 -11.71
CA LYS A 261 -8.17 -22.56 -11.32
C LYS A 261 -6.97 -22.41 -12.26
N SER A 262 -5.81 -22.15 -11.67
CA SER A 262 -4.52 -22.16 -12.35
C SER A 262 -3.45 -22.91 -11.55
N TYR A 263 -2.32 -23.20 -12.18
CA TYR A 263 -1.13 -23.73 -11.56
C TYR A 263 0.03 -22.75 -11.73
N VAL A 264 0.79 -22.55 -10.67
CA VAL A 264 1.99 -21.71 -10.67
C VAL A 264 3.04 -22.32 -11.61
N ALA A 265 3.74 -21.47 -12.36
CA ALA A 265 4.79 -21.93 -13.29
C ALA A 265 6.03 -22.50 -12.60
N TRP A 266 6.25 -22.16 -11.35
CA TRP A 266 7.40 -22.58 -10.56
C TRP A 266 7.04 -23.77 -9.67
N GLY A 267 8.01 -24.69 -9.42
CA GLY A 267 7.79 -25.86 -8.61
C GLY A 267 8.82 -26.02 -7.49
N GLY A 268 8.39 -26.62 -6.37
CA GLY A 268 9.27 -26.97 -5.25
C GLY A 268 9.98 -25.76 -4.63
N ILE A 269 11.28 -25.92 -4.37
CA ILE A 269 12.10 -24.87 -3.74
C ILE A 269 12.26 -23.62 -4.63
N GLN A 270 12.12 -23.74 -5.94
CA GLN A 270 12.13 -22.61 -6.85
C GLN A 270 10.89 -21.73 -6.65
N ASP A 271 9.73 -22.35 -6.44
CA ASP A 271 8.52 -21.59 -6.13
C ASP A 271 8.65 -20.84 -4.80
N ALA A 272 9.17 -21.51 -3.76
CA ALA A 272 9.45 -20.86 -2.48
C ALA A 272 10.45 -19.70 -2.62
N MET A 273 11.48 -19.86 -3.45
CA MET A 273 12.47 -18.80 -3.69
C MET A 273 11.89 -17.61 -4.44
N PHE A 274 11.10 -17.82 -5.50
CA PHE A 274 10.39 -16.75 -6.19
C PHE A 274 9.35 -16.08 -5.30
N GLN A 275 8.63 -16.87 -4.51
CA GLN A 275 7.66 -16.37 -3.53
C GLN A 275 8.33 -15.41 -2.54
N TRP A 276 9.48 -15.74 -1.99
CA TRP A 276 10.11 -14.90 -0.98
C TRP A 276 11.06 -13.85 -1.54
N TRP A 277 11.52 -14.00 -2.78
CA TRP A 277 12.06 -12.88 -3.54
C TRP A 277 10.97 -11.81 -3.77
N TYR A 278 9.76 -12.22 -4.13
CA TYR A 278 8.60 -11.34 -4.21
C TYR A 278 8.19 -10.80 -2.83
N GLY A 279 7.92 -11.67 -1.86
CA GLY A 279 7.35 -11.29 -0.56
C GLY A 279 8.24 -10.32 0.22
N HIS A 280 9.56 -10.60 0.29
CA HIS A 280 10.51 -9.70 0.93
C HIS A 280 10.62 -8.36 0.19
N ASN A 281 10.70 -8.39 -1.13
CA ASN A 281 10.83 -7.17 -1.92
C ASN A 281 9.50 -6.40 -2.05
N ALA A 282 8.35 -7.03 -1.87
CA ALA A 282 7.08 -6.33 -1.70
C ALA A 282 7.11 -5.43 -0.45
N VAL A 283 7.62 -5.91 0.69
CA VAL A 283 7.80 -5.06 1.85
C VAL A 283 8.95 -4.05 1.67
N GLY A 284 10.03 -4.42 0.97
CA GLY A 284 11.17 -3.55 0.70
C GLY A 284 10.88 -2.41 -0.28
N PHE A 285 10.12 -2.67 -1.33
CA PHE A 285 9.85 -1.66 -2.37
C PHE A 285 8.45 -1.06 -2.28
N PHE A 286 7.42 -1.85 -2.00
CA PHE A 286 6.08 -1.29 -1.81
C PHE A 286 5.96 -0.58 -0.47
N LEU A 287 6.19 -1.29 0.66
CA LEU A 287 5.98 -0.75 2.00
C LEU A 287 7.15 0.10 2.52
N THR A 288 8.33 0.03 1.91
CA THR A 288 9.49 0.82 2.36
C THR A 288 9.84 1.90 1.33
N ALA A 289 10.32 1.57 0.14
CA ALA A 289 10.77 2.58 -0.83
C ALA A 289 9.66 3.57 -1.22
N GLY A 290 8.45 3.09 -1.52
CA GLY A 290 7.31 3.95 -1.85
C GLY A 290 6.96 4.94 -0.72
N PHE A 291 6.99 4.49 0.53
CA PHE A 291 6.68 5.34 1.69
C PHE A 291 7.85 6.22 2.13
N LEU A 292 9.09 5.84 1.84
CA LEU A 292 10.25 6.75 1.98
C LEU A 292 10.15 7.95 1.04
N ALA A 293 9.59 7.79 -0.15
CA ALA A 293 9.28 8.91 -1.02
C ALA A 293 8.35 9.92 -0.33
N ILE A 294 7.34 9.43 0.41
CA ILE A 294 6.43 10.27 1.21
C ILE A 294 7.22 11.00 2.30
N MET A 295 8.06 10.29 3.05
CA MET A 295 8.91 10.89 4.08
C MET A 295 9.76 12.04 3.52
N TYR A 296 10.47 11.82 2.41
CA TYR A 296 11.35 12.81 1.79
C TYR A 296 10.62 14.04 1.23
N TYR A 297 9.33 13.94 0.96
CA TYR A 297 8.55 15.08 0.49
C TYR A 297 7.77 15.78 1.61
N PHE A 298 7.01 15.03 2.41
CA PHE A 298 6.04 15.63 3.34
C PHE A 298 6.68 16.12 4.65
N ILE A 299 7.73 15.46 5.16
CA ILE A 299 8.40 15.92 6.40
C ILE A 299 9.09 17.28 6.17
N PRO A 300 9.94 17.47 5.15
CA PRO A 300 10.54 18.76 4.89
C PRO A 300 9.51 19.86 4.65
N LYS A 301 8.48 19.57 3.87
CA LYS A 301 7.39 20.53 3.60
C LYS A 301 6.64 20.92 4.88
N ARG A 302 6.29 19.98 5.74
CA ARG A 302 5.53 20.26 6.97
C ARG A 302 6.39 20.88 8.05
N ALA A 303 7.65 20.49 8.16
CA ALA A 303 8.61 21.09 9.08
C ALA A 303 9.09 22.47 8.62
N GLU A 304 8.86 22.85 7.35
CA GLU A 304 9.44 24.05 6.71
C GLU A 304 10.96 24.08 6.83
N ARG A 305 11.58 22.93 6.57
CA ARG A 305 13.02 22.73 6.62
C ARG A 305 13.50 21.97 5.39
N PRO A 306 14.69 22.23 4.87
CA PRO A 306 15.28 21.38 3.86
C PRO A 306 15.61 20.01 4.46
N ILE A 307 15.74 18.99 3.61
CA ILE A 307 16.28 17.68 4.02
C ILE A 307 17.64 17.89 4.67
N TYR A 308 17.87 17.28 5.83
CA TYR A 308 19.08 17.43 6.61
C TYR A 308 20.35 17.20 5.78
N SER A 309 20.40 16.10 5.04
CA SER A 309 21.51 15.79 4.15
C SER A 309 21.04 15.17 2.84
N TYR A 310 21.14 15.92 1.74
CA TYR A 310 20.81 15.38 0.41
C TYR A 310 21.82 14.30 -0.04
N ARG A 311 23.10 14.42 0.37
CA ARG A 311 24.11 13.37 0.12
C ARG A 311 23.74 12.05 0.83
N LEU A 312 23.28 12.14 2.08
CA LEU A 312 22.84 10.97 2.82
C LEU A 312 21.60 10.34 2.16
N SER A 313 20.70 11.13 1.58
CA SER A 313 19.54 10.58 0.84
C SER A 313 19.96 9.82 -0.42
N ILE A 314 21.04 10.24 -1.10
CA ILE A 314 21.59 9.53 -2.26
C ILE A 314 22.18 8.18 -1.82
N ILE A 315 23.00 8.18 -0.75
CA ILE A 315 23.59 6.96 -0.19
C ILE A 315 22.48 6.01 0.29
N HIS A 316 21.49 6.54 1.01
CA HIS A 316 20.33 5.79 1.47
C HIS A 316 19.62 5.11 0.30
N PHE A 317 19.31 5.86 -0.75
CA PHE A 317 18.62 5.30 -1.92
C PHE A 317 19.39 4.14 -2.55
N TRP A 318 20.61 4.38 -3.01
CA TRP A 318 21.36 3.36 -3.76
C TRP A 318 21.72 2.15 -2.91
N ALA A 319 22.16 2.35 -1.68
CA ALA A 319 22.49 1.23 -0.80
C ALA A 319 21.25 0.41 -0.44
N LEU A 320 20.10 1.08 -0.14
CA LEU A 320 18.86 0.39 0.19
C LEU A 320 18.37 -0.46 -0.98
N ILE A 321 18.24 0.13 -2.18
CA ILE A 321 17.72 -0.56 -3.37
C ILE A 321 18.60 -1.76 -3.72
N PHE A 322 19.92 -1.62 -3.70
CA PHE A 322 20.82 -2.71 -4.01
C PHE A 322 20.75 -3.86 -2.99
N LEU A 323 20.72 -3.55 -1.70
CA LEU A 323 20.76 -4.55 -0.65
C LEU A 323 19.43 -5.31 -0.49
N TYR A 324 18.30 -4.63 -0.63
CA TYR A 324 16.98 -5.25 -0.46
C TYR A 324 16.77 -6.45 -1.38
N ILE A 325 17.18 -6.32 -2.63
CA ILE A 325 16.85 -7.31 -3.67
C ILE A 325 17.40 -8.72 -3.37
N TRP A 326 18.45 -8.81 -2.55
CA TRP A 326 19.13 -10.06 -2.21
C TRP A 326 18.72 -10.66 -0.87
N ALA A 327 17.97 -9.96 -0.06
CA ALA A 327 17.68 -10.35 1.31
C ALA A 327 16.60 -11.44 1.45
N GLY A 328 15.77 -11.66 0.41
CA GLY A 328 14.62 -12.59 0.41
C GLY A 328 14.87 -14.00 0.97
N PRO A 329 16.02 -14.65 0.70
CA PRO A 329 16.29 -16.01 1.21
C PRO A 329 16.29 -16.13 2.74
N HIS A 330 16.35 -15.05 3.50
CA HIS A 330 16.24 -15.11 4.96
C HIS A 330 14.86 -15.63 5.44
N HIS A 331 13.84 -15.58 4.61
CA HIS A 331 12.53 -16.19 4.92
C HIS A 331 12.54 -17.71 4.79
N LEU A 332 13.59 -18.28 4.22
CA LEU A 332 13.71 -19.71 3.92
C LEU A 332 14.81 -20.39 4.76
N HIS A 333 15.14 -19.85 5.94
CA HIS A 333 16.01 -20.51 6.88
C HIS A 333 15.43 -21.87 7.31
N TYR A 334 16.32 -22.87 7.45
CA TYR A 334 15.96 -24.24 7.85
C TYR A 334 15.02 -24.96 6.88
N THR A 335 15.00 -24.55 5.61
CA THR A 335 14.28 -25.21 4.52
C THR A 335 15.24 -25.97 3.62
N ALA A 336 14.71 -26.57 2.54
CA ALA A 336 15.51 -27.25 1.51
C ALA A 336 16.33 -26.30 0.60
N LEU A 337 16.24 -24.98 0.80
CA LEU A 337 17.10 -24.01 0.09
C LEU A 337 18.57 -24.26 0.48
N PRO A 338 19.53 -24.23 -0.46
CA PRO A 338 20.94 -24.40 -0.13
C PRO A 338 21.39 -23.42 0.97
N ASP A 339 22.18 -23.92 1.94
CA ASP A 339 22.55 -23.15 3.13
C ASP A 339 23.33 -21.86 2.82
N TRP A 340 24.17 -21.88 1.79
CA TRP A 340 24.87 -20.68 1.35
C TRP A 340 23.92 -19.56 0.89
N THR A 341 22.81 -19.92 0.25
CA THR A 341 21.80 -18.94 -0.19
C THR A 341 21.04 -18.35 1.01
N GLN A 342 20.73 -19.19 2.00
CA GLN A 342 20.14 -18.73 3.27
C GLN A 342 21.08 -17.76 4.00
N THR A 343 22.37 -18.09 4.06
CA THR A 343 23.42 -17.25 4.65
C THR A 343 23.59 -15.94 3.88
N LEU A 344 23.52 -15.98 2.55
CA LEU A 344 23.54 -14.77 1.71
C LEU A 344 22.37 -13.84 2.06
N GLY A 345 21.15 -14.36 2.14
CA GLY A 345 19.98 -13.59 2.54
C GLY A 345 20.12 -12.94 3.92
N MET A 346 20.65 -13.70 4.90
CA MET A 346 20.97 -13.16 6.23
C MET A 346 21.99 -12.01 6.16
N THR A 347 23.07 -12.20 5.42
CA THR A 347 24.14 -11.20 5.29
C THR A 347 23.62 -9.90 4.71
N PHE A 348 22.89 -9.95 3.60
CA PHE A 348 22.29 -8.77 2.99
C PHE A 348 21.26 -8.10 3.91
N SER A 349 20.52 -8.89 4.67
CA SER A 349 19.58 -8.35 5.67
C SER A 349 20.27 -7.56 6.77
N ILE A 350 21.38 -8.08 7.31
CA ILE A 350 22.19 -7.36 8.31
C ILE A 350 22.77 -6.07 7.71
N MET A 351 23.25 -6.11 6.47
CA MET A 351 23.78 -4.92 5.79
C MET A 351 22.72 -3.82 5.59
N LEU A 352 21.43 -4.16 5.54
CA LEU A 352 20.33 -3.20 5.44
C LEU A 352 20.20 -2.27 6.65
N TRP A 353 20.78 -2.58 7.79
CA TRP A 353 20.79 -1.66 8.94
C TRP A 353 21.41 -0.31 8.56
N MET A 354 22.50 -0.33 7.82
CA MET A 354 23.25 0.90 7.46
C MET A 354 22.38 1.89 6.65
N PRO A 355 21.82 1.52 5.49
CA PRO A 355 21.00 2.47 4.73
C PRO A 355 19.68 2.81 5.44
N SER A 356 19.03 1.86 6.08
CA SER A 356 17.74 2.10 6.73
C SER A 356 17.85 3.09 7.89
N TRP A 357 18.85 2.93 8.72
CA TRP A 357 19.11 3.88 9.82
C TRP A 357 19.69 5.20 9.32
N GLY A 358 20.47 5.19 8.22
CA GLY A 358 20.86 6.41 7.53
C GLY A 358 19.64 7.22 7.09
N GLY A 359 18.63 6.56 6.53
CA GLY A 359 17.34 7.19 6.17
C GLY A 359 16.56 7.69 7.38
N MET A 360 16.48 6.89 8.45
CA MET A 360 15.84 7.30 9.71
C MET A 360 16.52 8.56 10.29
N ILE A 361 17.82 8.55 10.42
CA ILE A 361 18.60 9.69 10.93
C ILE A 361 18.36 10.92 10.06
N ASN A 362 18.40 10.78 8.74
CA ASN A 362 18.15 11.88 7.81
C ASN A 362 16.76 12.48 7.98
N GLY A 363 15.74 11.63 8.10
CA GLY A 363 14.36 12.06 8.35
C GLY A 363 14.19 12.79 9.68
N LEU A 364 14.70 12.22 10.77
CA LEU A 364 14.63 12.83 12.10
C LEU A 364 15.43 14.14 12.20
N MET A 365 16.64 14.17 11.68
CA MET A 365 17.51 15.35 11.72
C MET A 365 17.02 16.48 10.82
N THR A 366 16.08 16.22 9.90
CA THR A 366 15.37 17.27 9.16
C THR A 366 14.64 18.24 10.11
N LEU A 367 14.32 17.82 11.33
CA LEU A 367 13.74 18.67 12.38
C LEU A 367 14.81 19.43 13.20
N SER A 368 16.09 19.32 12.88
CA SER A 368 17.12 20.07 13.60
C SER A 368 16.81 21.58 13.61
N GLY A 369 16.67 22.16 14.79
CA GLY A 369 16.23 23.54 14.99
C GLY A 369 14.73 23.80 14.82
N ALA A 370 13.88 22.73 14.75
CA ALA A 370 12.43 22.83 14.66
C ALA A 370 11.69 21.76 15.49
N TRP A 371 12.37 21.21 16.52
CA TRP A 371 11.78 20.16 17.39
C TRP A 371 10.59 20.65 18.22
N ASP A 372 10.53 21.95 18.51
CA ASP A 372 9.43 22.61 19.19
C ASP A 372 8.10 22.48 18.42
N LYS A 373 8.14 22.43 17.08
CA LYS A 373 6.95 22.25 16.23
C LYS A 373 6.19 20.95 16.55
N LEU A 374 6.85 19.92 17.06
CA LEU A 374 6.19 18.66 17.44
C LEU A 374 5.18 18.83 18.59
N ARG A 375 5.32 19.89 19.41
CA ARG A 375 4.39 20.16 20.51
C ARG A 375 3.05 20.71 20.01
N THR A 376 3.07 21.48 18.93
CA THR A 376 1.92 22.23 18.42
C THR A 376 1.31 21.62 17.16
N ASP A 377 2.09 20.87 16.36
CA ASP A 377 1.64 20.26 15.11
C ASP A 377 1.49 18.74 15.22
N PRO A 378 0.27 18.22 15.45
CA PRO A 378 0.05 16.77 15.57
C PRO A 378 0.23 16.02 14.24
N VAL A 379 0.11 16.69 13.08
CA VAL A 379 0.38 16.05 11.77
C VAL A 379 1.88 15.81 11.61
N LEU A 380 2.71 16.83 11.92
CA LEU A 380 4.17 16.66 11.90
C LEU A 380 4.62 15.59 12.91
N ARG A 381 4.00 15.56 14.11
CA ARG A 381 4.28 14.53 15.11
C ARG A 381 4.02 13.13 14.57
N MET A 382 2.90 12.91 13.87
CA MET A 382 2.55 11.63 13.25
C MET A 382 3.59 11.22 12.20
N LEU A 383 4.01 12.14 11.32
CA LEU A 383 5.06 11.92 10.33
C LEU A 383 6.41 11.56 10.97
N VAL A 384 6.79 12.23 12.05
CA VAL A 384 8.08 12.00 12.73
C VAL A 384 8.09 10.70 13.53
N VAL A 385 7.00 10.40 14.24
CA VAL A 385 6.87 9.13 14.97
C VAL A 385 6.88 7.95 14.00
N SER A 386 6.31 8.11 12.79
CA SER A 386 6.42 7.06 11.77
C SER A 386 7.86 6.73 11.40
N VAL A 387 8.76 7.73 11.34
CA VAL A 387 10.19 7.51 11.06
C VAL A 387 10.87 6.77 12.21
N ALA A 388 10.47 7.00 13.46
CA ALA A 388 10.97 6.23 14.60
C ALA A 388 10.54 4.75 14.51
N PHE A 389 9.28 4.48 14.13
CA PHE A 389 8.81 3.13 13.85
C PHE A 389 9.51 2.49 12.65
N TYR A 390 9.84 3.26 11.61
CA TYR A 390 10.67 2.79 10.51
C TYR A 390 12.03 2.29 11.01
N GLY A 391 12.70 3.09 11.84
CA GLY A 391 13.98 2.69 12.43
C GLY A 391 13.89 1.45 13.31
N MET A 392 12.82 1.33 14.11
CA MET A 392 12.57 0.17 14.95
C MET A 392 12.31 -1.10 14.12
N ALA A 393 11.39 -1.04 13.15
CA ALA A 393 11.06 -2.18 12.29
C ALA A 393 12.27 -2.64 11.44
N THR A 394 13.07 -1.69 10.93
CA THR A 394 14.29 -1.99 10.17
C THR A 394 15.50 -2.36 11.03
N PHE A 395 15.42 -2.24 12.35
CA PHE A 395 16.32 -2.91 13.28
C PHE A 395 15.88 -4.36 13.52
N GLU A 396 14.61 -4.55 13.82
CA GLU A 396 14.04 -5.84 14.20
C GLU A 396 14.10 -6.86 13.04
N GLY A 397 13.77 -6.46 11.80
CA GLY A 397 13.79 -7.35 10.64
C GLY A 397 15.16 -7.99 10.39
N PRO A 398 16.23 -7.21 10.24
CA PRO A 398 17.59 -7.76 10.14
C PRO A 398 18.00 -8.61 11.35
N MET A 399 17.62 -8.24 12.56
CA MET A 399 17.89 -9.05 13.76
C MET A 399 17.21 -10.42 13.66
N MET A 400 15.94 -10.46 13.26
CA MET A 400 15.18 -11.70 13.07
C MET A 400 15.69 -12.53 11.88
N SER A 401 16.44 -11.94 10.95
CA SER A 401 17.10 -12.66 9.85
C SER A 401 18.31 -13.47 10.28
N ILE A 402 18.90 -13.17 11.46
CA ILE A 402 20.02 -13.93 12.01
C ILE A 402 19.53 -15.34 12.36
N LYS A 403 20.17 -16.38 11.82
CA LYS A 403 19.69 -17.77 11.94
C LYS A 403 19.33 -18.17 13.38
N VAL A 404 20.16 -17.84 14.38
CA VAL A 404 19.89 -18.18 15.78
C VAL A 404 18.63 -17.49 16.31
N VAL A 405 18.42 -16.21 15.98
CA VAL A 405 17.20 -15.47 16.34
C VAL A 405 16.01 -15.99 15.57
N ASN A 406 16.19 -16.24 14.27
CA ASN A 406 15.15 -16.78 13.39
C ASN A 406 14.62 -18.12 13.87
N SER A 407 15.49 -18.99 14.40
CA SER A 407 15.08 -20.29 14.96
C SER A 407 14.10 -20.16 16.13
N LEU A 408 14.05 -19.00 16.81
CA LEU A 408 13.09 -18.72 17.87
C LEU A 408 11.85 -17.99 17.33
N SER A 409 12.04 -17.05 16.40
CA SER A 409 10.97 -16.13 15.94
C SER A 409 10.15 -16.67 14.78
N HIS A 410 10.69 -17.58 13.97
CA HIS A 410 10.05 -18.03 12.74
C HIS A 410 8.71 -18.72 13.03
N TYR A 411 7.66 -18.33 12.32
CA TYR A 411 6.27 -18.78 12.48
C TYR A 411 5.59 -18.41 13.81
N THR A 412 6.24 -17.62 14.66
CA THR A 412 5.63 -17.16 15.92
C THR A 412 4.93 -15.81 15.77
N ASP A 413 4.16 -15.43 16.80
CA ASP A 413 3.51 -14.11 16.90
C ASP A 413 4.51 -12.94 16.95
N TRP A 414 5.80 -13.21 17.23
CA TRP A 414 6.84 -12.19 17.11
C TRP A 414 6.93 -11.61 15.70
N THR A 415 6.84 -12.47 14.67
CA THR A 415 6.77 -12.01 13.28
C THR A 415 5.56 -11.11 13.03
N ILE A 416 4.42 -11.42 13.65
CA ILE A 416 3.22 -10.57 13.56
C ILE A 416 3.43 -9.22 14.26
N GLY A 417 4.10 -9.19 15.41
CA GLY A 417 4.51 -7.96 16.10
C GLY A 417 5.39 -7.09 15.22
N HIS A 418 6.42 -7.68 14.61
CA HIS A 418 7.32 -7.01 13.68
C HIS A 418 6.58 -6.39 12.49
N VAL A 419 5.74 -7.17 11.82
CA VAL A 419 4.97 -6.68 10.66
C VAL A 419 4.06 -5.51 11.05
N HIS A 420 3.41 -5.57 12.22
CA HIS A 420 2.51 -4.49 12.65
C HIS A 420 3.24 -3.27 13.19
N ALA A 421 4.44 -3.40 13.75
CA ALA A 421 5.31 -2.26 14.03
C ALA A 421 5.65 -1.49 12.73
N GLY A 422 5.95 -2.20 11.66
CA GLY A 422 6.14 -1.62 10.33
C GLY A 422 4.84 -1.13 9.69
N ALA A 423 3.80 -1.96 9.64
CA ALA A 423 2.56 -1.65 8.92
C ALA A 423 1.71 -0.57 9.60
N LEU A 424 1.55 -0.60 10.92
CA LEU A 424 0.77 0.40 11.64
C LEU A 424 1.61 1.62 12.02
N GLY A 425 2.80 1.38 12.58
CA GLY A 425 3.66 2.44 13.09
C GLY A 425 4.35 3.23 11.96
N TRP A 426 5.01 2.55 11.02
CA TRP A 426 5.65 3.21 9.89
C TRP A 426 4.64 3.56 8.78
N VAL A 427 4.12 2.56 8.08
CA VAL A 427 3.28 2.76 6.89
C VAL A 427 1.97 3.47 7.25
N GLY A 428 1.30 3.08 8.32
CA GLY A 428 0.05 3.70 8.77
C GLY A 428 0.23 5.17 9.10
N PHE A 429 1.18 5.50 9.97
CA PHE A 429 1.37 6.88 10.42
C PHE A 429 1.92 7.80 9.33
N VAL A 430 2.85 7.36 8.48
CA VAL A 430 3.32 8.19 7.36
C VAL A 430 2.21 8.42 6.34
N SER A 431 1.34 7.42 6.11
CA SER A 431 0.15 7.54 5.26
C SER A 431 -0.85 8.56 5.82
N PHE A 432 -1.16 8.44 7.09
CA PHE A 432 -2.10 9.36 7.76
C PHE A 432 -1.58 10.79 7.77
N GLY A 433 -0.29 10.98 8.10
CA GLY A 433 0.36 12.28 8.04
C GLY A 433 0.33 12.89 6.63
N ALA A 434 0.63 12.08 5.61
CA ALA A 434 0.57 12.51 4.21
C ALA A 434 -0.85 12.90 3.78
N LEU A 435 -1.87 12.10 4.11
CA LEU A 435 -3.26 12.40 3.78
C LEU A 435 -3.78 13.64 4.50
N TYR A 436 -3.38 13.85 5.76
CA TYR A 436 -3.70 15.08 6.49
C TYR A 436 -3.08 16.34 5.86
N CYS A 437 -1.92 16.21 5.20
CA CYS A 437 -1.35 17.30 4.41
C CYS A 437 -2.02 17.41 3.03
N LEU A 438 -2.19 16.29 2.33
CA LEU A 438 -2.60 16.23 0.94
C LEU A 438 -4.06 16.66 0.73
N VAL A 439 -4.99 16.21 1.59
CA VAL A 439 -6.41 16.47 1.42
C VAL A 439 -6.72 17.97 1.44
N PRO A 440 -6.29 18.79 2.41
CA PRO A 440 -6.50 20.23 2.35
C PRO A 440 -5.93 20.86 1.07
N TRP A 441 -4.71 20.48 0.66
CA TRP A 441 -4.06 21.04 -0.52
C TRP A 441 -4.82 20.73 -1.82
N VAL A 442 -5.28 19.49 -1.98
CA VAL A 442 -5.93 19.02 -3.23
C VAL A 442 -7.38 19.52 -3.35
N TRP A 443 -8.04 19.79 -2.21
CA TRP A 443 -9.39 20.37 -2.20
C TRP A 443 -9.39 21.91 -1.98
N ASN A 444 -8.21 22.54 -2.05
CA ASN A 444 -8.06 23.99 -1.85
C ASN A 444 -8.73 24.47 -0.54
N ARG A 445 -8.35 23.85 0.56
CA ARG A 445 -8.79 24.21 1.90
C ARG A 445 -7.66 24.89 2.66
N LYS A 446 -7.96 25.92 3.46
CA LYS A 446 -6.96 26.63 4.28
C LYS A 446 -6.24 25.71 5.28
N GLY A 447 -6.91 24.64 5.73
CA GLY A 447 -6.39 23.68 6.68
C GLY A 447 -7.37 22.56 6.96
N LEU A 448 -7.04 21.73 7.93
CA LEU A 448 -7.90 20.66 8.42
C LEU A 448 -9.06 21.24 9.25
N TYR A 449 -10.20 20.56 9.22
CA TYR A 449 -11.37 20.91 10.02
C TYR A 449 -11.04 21.03 11.52
N SER A 450 -10.26 20.09 12.08
CA SER A 450 -9.91 20.11 13.49
C SER A 450 -8.55 19.47 13.78
N LEU A 451 -7.59 20.28 14.24
CA LEU A 451 -6.30 19.78 14.76
C LEU A 451 -6.46 19.00 16.08
N LYS A 452 -7.52 19.29 16.86
CA LYS A 452 -7.84 18.54 18.07
C LYS A 452 -8.16 17.08 17.74
N LEU A 453 -8.93 16.83 16.68
CA LEU A 453 -9.24 15.47 16.23
C LEU A 453 -7.98 14.75 15.71
N VAL A 454 -7.06 15.45 15.05
CA VAL A 454 -5.76 14.87 14.66
C VAL A 454 -4.97 14.45 15.90
N ASN A 455 -4.96 15.27 16.94
CA ASN A 455 -4.27 14.98 18.19
C ASN A 455 -4.89 13.76 18.90
N TRP A 456 -6.22 13.66 18.95
CA TRP A 456 -6.90 12.47 19.48
C TRP A 456 -6.57 11.21 18.67
N HIS A 457 -6.64 11.29 17.35
CA HIS A 457 -6.25 10.19 16.47
C HIS A 457 -4.82 9.73 16.79
N PHE A 458 -3.87 10.66 16.84
CA PHE A 458 -2.47 10.34 17.12
C PHE A 458 -2.30 9.54 18.41
N TRP A 459 -2.86 10.00 19.53
CA TRP A 459 -2.68 9.34 20.82
C TRP A 459 -3.40 7.99 20.92
N ILE A 460 -4.64 7.92 20.46
CA ILE A 460 -5.43 6.69 20.46
C ILE A 460 -4.77 5.61 19.60
N ALA A 461 -4.35 5.97 18.38
CA ALA A 461 -3.69 5.05 17.49
C ALA A 461 -2.30 4.63 18.02
N THR A 462 -1.53 5.54 18.61
CA THR A 462 -0.23 5.21 19.23
C THR A 462 -0.41 4.21 20.37
N LEU A 463 -1.37 4.43 21.25
CA LEU A 463 -1.69 3.47 22.31
C LEU A 463 -2.09 2.12 21.75
N GLY A 464 -2.93 2.12 20.69
CA GLY A 464 -3.34 0.90 19.99
C GLY A 464 -2.14 0.13 19.42
N ILE A 465 -1.21 0.82 18.77
CA ILE A 465 0.02 0.19 18.21
C ILE A 465 0.87 -0.40 19.35
N VAL A 466 1.13 0.36 20.41
CA VAL A 466 1.98 -0.09 21.52
C VAL A 466 1.40 -1.32 22.18
N LEU A 467 0.11 -1.35 22.47
CA LEU A 467 -0.55 -2.53 23.05
C LEU A 467 -0.45 -3.74 22.11
N TYR A 468 -0.71 -3.52 20.81
CA TYR A 468 -0.67 -4.59 19.83
C TYR A 468 0.72 -5.22 19.72
N ILE A 469 1.75 -4.41 19.42
CA ILE A 469 3.09 -4.94 19.16
C ILE A 469 3.72 -5.55 20.41
N SER A 470 3.53 -4.94 21.59
CA SER A 470 4.05 -5.47 22.85
C SER A 470 3.44 -6.83 23.18
N ALA A 471 2.11 -6.98 22.99
CA ALA A 471 1.45 -8.27 23.19
C ALA A 471 2.02 -9.34 22.24
N MET A 472 2.23 -8.99 20.97
CA MET A 472 2.73 -9.94 19.98
C MET A 472 4.22 -10.28 20.18
N TRP A 473 5.03 -9.37 20.67
CA TRP A 473 6.43 -9.66 21.02
C TRP A 473 6.51 -10.63 22.18
N VAL A 474 5.80 -10.36 23.27
CA VAL A 474 5.80 -11.24 24.43
C VAL A 474 5.22 -12.61 24.09
N SER A 475 4.08 -12.64 23.41
CA SER A 475 3.43 -13.86 22.92
C SER A 475 4.38 -14.67 22.03
N GLY A 476 4.98 -14.04 21.01
CA GLY A 476 5.84 -14.74 20.06
C GLY A 476 7.12 -15.29 20.66
N ILE A 477 7.76 -14.56 21.59
CA ILE A 477 8.94 -15.06 22.32
C ILE A 477 8.55 -16.26 23.18
N LEU A 478 7.46 -16.15 23.95
CA LEU A 478 6.97 -17.24 24.78
C LEU A 478 6.61 -18.48 23.93
N GLN A 479 5.90 -18.28 22.82
CA GLN A 479 5.53 -19.31 21.86
C GLN A 479 6.76 -20.03 21.31
N GLY A 480 7.78 -19.31 20.87
CA GLY A 480 9.02 -19.87 20.36
C GLY A 480 9.80 -20.66 21.42
N LEU A 481 9.81 -20.18 22.68
CA LEU A 481 10.44 -20.91 23.78
C LEU A 481 9.69 -22.22 24.10
N MET A 482 8.37 -22.20 24.14
CA MET A 482 7.54 -23.39 24.36
C MET A 482 7.73 -24.43 23.25
N TRP A 483 7.80 -24.00 21.99
CA TRP A 483 8.00 -24.92 20.85
C TRP A 483 9.40 -25.54 20.79
N ARG A 484 10.36 -25.02 21.56
CA ARG A 484 11.74 -25.52 21.62
C ARG A 484 12.06 -26.24 22.94
N ALA A 485 11.10 -26.38 23.81
CA ALA A 485 11.25 -27.13 25.05
C ALA A 485 11.05 -28.63 24.75
N TYR A 486 12.05 -29.45 25.10
CA TYR A 486 12.04 -30.88 24.91
C TYR A 486 12.28 -31.59 26.23
N THR A 487 11.56 -32.69 26.44
CA THR A 487 11.83 -33.65 27.51
C THR A 487 13.19 -34.33 27.32
N SER A 488 13.69 -35.03 28.34
CA SER A 488 14.92 -35.82 28.27
C SER A 488 14.87 -36.95 27.20
N LEU A 489 13.66 -37.32 26.78
CA LEU A 489 13.44 -38.33 25.73
C LEU A 489 13.30 -37.71 24.32
N GLY A 490 13.43 -36.40 24.17
CA GLY A 490 13.35 -35.67 22.89
C GLY A 490 11.94 -35.42 22.39
N PHE A 491 10.90 -35.59 23.21
CA PHE A 491 9.54 -35.17 22.88
C PHE A 491 9.32 -33.72 23.27
N LEU A 492 8.36 -33.05 22.59
CA LEU A 492 7.93 -31.70 22.99
C LEU A 492 7.40 -31.74 24.43
N GLU A 493 7.84 -30.77 25.25
CA GLU A 493 7.39 -30.65 26.64
C GLU A 493 5.96 -30.12 26.73
N TYR A 494 5.61 -29.20 25.82
CA TYR A 494 4.27 -28.59 25.75
C TYR A 494 3.52 -29.09 24.53
N SER A 495 2.23 -29.39 24.72
CA SER A 495 1.32 -29.67 23.61
C SER A 495 0.98 -28.39 22.85
N PHE A 496 0.40 -28.53 21.65
CA PHE A 496 -0.09 -27.39 20.87
C PHE A 496 -1.17 -26.61 21.63
N ILE A 497 -2.09 -27.31 22.33
CA ILE A 497 -3.19 -26.70 23.09
C ILE A 497 -2.63 -25.84 24.23
N GLU A 498 -1.68 -26.36 25.01
CA GLU A 498 -1.04 -25.58 26.09
C GLU A 498 -0.39 -24.30 25.58
N THR A 499 0.23 -24.36 24.40
CA THR A 499 0.78 -23.16 23.75
C THR A 499 -0.32 -22.17 23.38
N VAL A 500 -1.43 -22.62 22.80
CA VAL A 500 -2.56 -21.75 22.43
C VAL A 500 -3.18 -21.11 23.68
N GLU A 501 -3.36 -21.88 24.77
CA GLU A 501 -3.88 -21.35 26.03
C GLU A 501 -2.97 -20.27 26.63
N ALA A 502 -1.65 -20.49 26.58
CA ALA A 502 -0.67 -19.50 27.04
C ALA A 502 -0.70 -18.20 26.21
N MET A 503 -1.05 -18.27 24.91
CA MET A 503 -1.14 -17.10 24.01
C MET A 503 -2.46 -16.34 24.16
N HIS A 504 -3.52 -16.96 24.64
CA HIS A 504 -4.87 -16.40 24.65
C HIS A 504 -4.99 -15.00 25.31
N PRO A 505 -4.37 -14.68 26.44
CA PRO A 505 -4.41 -13.34 27.03
C PRO A 505 -3.86 -12.25 26.08
N PHE A 506 -2.81 -12.58 25.31
CA PHE A 506 -2.18 -11.66 24.37
C PHE A 506 -3.07 -11.43 23.15
N TYR A 507 -3.88 -12.41 22.72
CA TYR A 507 -4.88 -12.22 21.67
C TYR A 507 -5.97 -11.24 22.06
N ILE A 508 -6.38 -11.20 23.32
CA ILE A 508 -7.34 -10.20 23.82
C ILE A 508 -6.70 -8.79 23.78
N ILE A 509 -5.45 -8.63 24.23
CA ILE A 509 -4.73 -7.35 24.17
C ILE A 509 -4.52 -6.90 22.74
N ARG A 510 -4.17 -7.82 21.83
CA ARG A 510 -4.06 -7.59 20.39
C ARG A 510 -5.36 -7.04 19.79
N ALA A 511 -6.50 -7.66 20.10
CA ALA A 511 -7.81 -7.22 19.64
C ALA A 511 -8.15 -5.81 20.17
N ALA A 512 -7.88 -5.54 21.46
CA ALA A 512 -8.07 -4.21 22.04
C ALA A 512 -7.19 -3.15 21.36
N GLY A 513 -5.90 -3.44 21.12
CA GLY A 513 -4.98 -2.55 20.40
C GLY A 513 -5.45 -2.26 18.97
N GLY A 514 -5.89 -3.29 18.25
CA GLY A 514 -6.49 -3.14 16.91
C GLY A 514 -7.76 -2.29 16.91
N GLY A 515 -8.62 -2.46 17.91
CA GLY A 515 -9.82 -1.65 18.11
C GLY A 515 -9.52 -0.17 18.30
N LEU A 516 -8.51 0.16 19.11
CA LEU A 516 -8.07 1.55 19.30
C LEU A 516 -7.52 2.15 18.00
N PHE A 517 -6.74 1.39 17.24
CA PHE A 517 -6.23 1.86 15.94
C PHE A 517 -7.36 2.14 14.95
N LEU A 518 -8.38 1.28 14.89
CA LEU A 518 -9.58 1.49 14.07
C LEU A 518 -10.36 2.74 14.51
N ILE A 519 -10.55 2.95 15.82
CA ILE A 519 -11.21 4.16 16.34
C ILE A 519 -10.46 5.42 15.91
N GLY A 520 -9.13 5.43 16.04
CA GLY A 520 -8.30 6.52 15.54
C GLY A 520 -8.51 6.79 14.05
N SER A 521 -8.58 5.75 13.24
CA SER A 521 -8.79 5.84 11.79
C SER A 521 -10.20 6.38 11.44
N LEU A 522 -11.23 6.02 12.21
CA LEU A 522 -12.58 6.59 12.05
C LEU A 522 -12.63 8.08 12.40
N ILE A 523 -11.92 8.51 13.44
CA ILE A 523 -11.74 9.93 13.79
C ILE A 523 -11.09 10.68 12.62
N MET A 524 -10.05 10.08 12.00
CA MET A 524 -9.42 10.66 10.80
C MET A 524 -10.40 10.78 9.65
N ALA A 525 -11.14 9.73 9.33
CA ALA A 525 -12.10 9.74 8.23
C ALA A 525 -13.15 10.85 8.41
N TYR A 526 -13.69 10.99 9.62
CA TYR A 526 -14.60 12.08 9.95
C TYR A 526 -13.95 13.47 9.76
N ASN A 527 -12.72 13.65 10.26
CA ASN A 527 -12.01 14.92 10.15
C ASN A 527 -11.73 15.29 8.69
N LEU A 528 -11.29 14.34 7.87
CA LEU A 528 -11.04 14.56 6.44
C LEU A 528 -12.35 14.81 5.67
N TRP A 529 -13.42 14.09 5.98
CA TRP A 529 -14.73 14.33 5.41
C TRP A 529 -15.23 15.77 5.69
N MET A 530 -15.13 16.19 6.95
CA MET A 530 -15.51 17.56 7.36
C MET A 530 -14.59 18.61 6.73
N THR A 531 -13.29 18.34 6.58
CA THR A 531 -12.35 19.22 5.87
C THR A 531 -12.80 19.46 4.44
N VAL A 532 -13.18 18.41 3.73
CA VAL A 532 -13.65 18.53 2.34
C VAL A 532 -14.98 19.26 2.25
N ARG A 533 -15.92 18.98 3.16
CA ARG A 533 -17.31 19.43 3.06
C ARG A 533 -17.53 20.86 3.56
N VAL A 534 -16.99 21.20 4.72
CA VAL A 534 -17.24 22.48 5.40
C VAL A 534 -15.98 23.29 5.69
N GLY A 535 -14.79 22.78 5.35
CA GLY A 535 -13.54 23.50 5.54
C GLY A 535 -13.55 24.83 4.78
N GLU A 536 -13.00 25.89 5.38
CA GLU A 536 -12.85 27.17 4.72
C GLU A 536 -12.07 27.02 3.41
N ALA A 537 -12.64 27.55 2.32
CA ALA A 537 -11.96 27.59 1.04
C ALA A 537 -10.71 28.48 1.16
N GLU A 538 -9.59 27.99 0.65
CA GLU A 538 -8.43 28.83 0.41
C GLU A 538 -8.81 29.86 -0.67
N VAL A 539 -8.76 31.15 -0.33
CA VAL A 539 -8.95 32.19 -1.32
C VAL A 539 -7.78 32.08 -2.29
N GLN A 540 -8.04 31.53 -3.47
CA GLN A 540 -7.03 31.54 -4.52
C GLN A 540 -6.73 33.00 -4.84
N MET A 541 -5.58 33.50 -4.42
CA MET A 541 -5.08 34.74 -4.96
C MET A 541 -5.08 34.62 -6.49
N PRO A 542 -5.54 35.67 -7.21
CA PRO A 542 -5.40 35.69 -8.66
C PRO A 542 -3.99 35.27 -9.03
N VAL A 543 -3.85 34.41 -10.04
CA VAL A 543 -2.57 33.82 -10.46
C VAL A 543 -1.44 34.86 -10.62
N ALA A 544 -1.79 36.11 -10.90
CA ALA A 544 -0.86 37.25 -10.98
C ALA A 544 -0.25 37.67 -9.63
N LEU A 545 -0.82 37.28 -8.49
CA LEU A 545 -0.40 37.75 -7.15
C LEU A 545 0.17 36.62 -6.28
N GLN A 546 0.26 35.38 -6.81
CA GLN A 546 0.84 34.26 -6.05
C GLN A 546 2.37 34.37 -6.08
N PRO A 547 3.08 34.27 -4.92
CA PRO A 547 4.54 34.18 -4.91
C PRO A 547 5.02 33.01 -5.77
N ALA A 548 6.20 33.13 -6.36
CA ALA A 548 6.86 32.02 -7.05
C ALA A 548 7.10 30.88 -6.04
N GLU A 549 6.60 29.67 -6.33
CA GLU A 549 6.80 28.47 -5.48
C GLU A 549 8.24 27.98 -5.50
#